data_dca4881923cfabebc8fb2bcc54763128
#
_entry.id   dca4881923cfabebc8fb2bcc54763128
#
_cell.length_a   1.000
_cell.length_b   1.000
_cell.length_c   1.000
_cell.angle_alpha   90.00
_cell.angle_beta   90.00
_cell.angle_gamma   90.00
#
_symmetry.space_group_name_H-M   'P 1'
#
loop_
_entity.id
_entity.type
_entity.pdbx_description
1 polymer ?
#
loop_
_entity_poly.entity_id
_entity_poly.type
_entity_poly.pdbx_seq_one_letter_code
_entity_poly.pdbx_strand_id
1 'polypeptide(L)'
;MTKEMIISSSAHETRVAILEEDQVAEIFIERERSRGVVGNLYKGRVSKVLPGMQSAFVDLGLERDGFLYVTDVVATFEEFDRLETDEDLTPSASAPSENGGASARQARPAGGPGRRDRERDKGPEPKIEELLKEGQEIIVQVAKEPLGTKGARLTSHATMPGRFLVFMPTVDHVGVSRKIESREERGRLRGIVREFREQHGFTGGVIIRTAAGGRAKEDIVSDLSYFHRVWTEIRQKAETSRAPAVVYQEQSLVAKLLRDLLTEEFSAIRIDNPTEHRRVLELIERIMPSLAPKVRLFEKEYPIFEEYGVQAEIDRALRSKVWLKSGGSIVINQTEALVAIDVNTGRYVGKKTAGRLEDTILKTNLEAVKEIVRQIRLRDLGGIIVLDFIDMEEKKNRQKVFQTVEQELRKDRAPSKAIQVSDFGLVIITRKRVKQSLERVLTDPCPYCAGSSVIKSSSTICYEILAEVKKISADLDGQSLVLRVNPDIARALRDEERAVFRDLKQSLGREISVKPDVQLHHEQFDLMAVG
;
A
#
# COMPACT_ATOMS: atom_id res chain seq x y z
N MET A 1 -5.53 -22.16 -13.23
CA MET A 1 -6.45 -21.13 -12.69
C MET A 1 -6.68 -20.11 -13.77
N THR A 2 -7.93 -19.86 -14.11
CA THR A 2 -8.26 -18.81 -15.11
C THR A 2 -8.25 -17.45 -14.44
N LYS A 3 -7.55 -16.48 -15.05
CA LYS A 3 -7.51 -15.09 -14.60
C LYS A 3 -8.19 -14.18 -15.60
N GLU A 4 -8.91 -13.20 -15.12
CA GLU A 4 -9.46 -12.12 -15.94
C GLU A 4 -9.03 -10.75 -15.40
N MET A 5 -8.86 -9.79 -16.30
CA MET A 5 -8.58 -8.40 -15.95
C MET A 5 -9.73 -7.52 -16.42
N ILE A 6 -10.31 -6.77 -15.50
CA ILE A 6 -11.39 -5.82 -15.79
C ILE A 6 -10.85 -4.42 -15.59
N ILE A 7 -10.91 -3.59 -16.62
CA ILE A 7 -10.37 -2.24 -16.64
C ILE A 7 -11.52 -1.26 -16.86
N SER A 8 -11.70 -0.36 -15.91
CA SER A 8 -12.59 0.79 -16.03
C SER A 8 -11.75 2.06 -16.07
N SER A 9 -11.85 2.82 -17.15
CA SER A 9 -11.02 4.02 -17.36
C SER A 9 -11.84 5.22 -17.76
N SER A 10 -11.75 6.27 -16.96
CA SER A 10 -12.34 7.60 -17.20
C SER A 10 -11.27 8.68 -17.25
N ALA A 11 -11.67 9.92 -17.55
CA ALA A 11 -10.79 11.08 -17.51
C ALA A 11 -10.29 11.42 -16.08
N HIS A 12 -10.90 10.87 -15.04
CA HIS A 12 -10.63 11.23 -13.64
C HIS A 12 -10.03 10.09 -12.83
N GLU A 13 -10.38 8.85 -13.17
CA GLU A 13 -9.99 7.67 -12.41
C GLU A 13 -9.85 6.46 -13.33
N THR A 14 -8.81 5.68 -13.12
CA THR A 14 -8.62 4.35 -13.73
C THR A 14 -8.65 3.31 -12.62
N ARG A 15 -9.51 2.30 -12.78
CA ARG A 15 -9.66 1.19 -11.86
C ARG A 15 -9.41 -0.12 -12.60
N VAL A 16 -8.66 -1.02 -11.97
CA VAL A 16 -8.36 -2.34 -12.53
C VAL A 16 -8.65 -3.39 -11.46
N ALA A 17 -9.41 -4.40 -11.82
CA ALA A 17 -9.66 -5.57 -10.99
C ALA A 17 -9.08 -6.81 -11.64
N ILE A 18 -8.44 -7.66 -10.83
CA ILE A 18 -8.00 -8.99 -11.22
C ILE A 18 -8.95 -10.00 -10.59
N LEU A 19 -9.56 -10.83 -11.45
CA LEU A 19 -10.40 -11.94 -11.02
C LEU A 19 -9.59 -13.23 -11.15
N GLU A 20 -9.71 -14.12 -10.17
CA GLU A 20 -9.18 -15.47 -10.14
C GLU A 20 -10.37 -16.42 -9.90
N GLU A 21 -10.67 -17.31 -10.86
CA GLU A 21 -11.84 -18.22 -10.79
C GLU A 21 -13.15 -17.47 -10.47
N ASP A 22 -13.43 -16.41 -11.21
CA ASP A 22 -14.60 -15.51 -11.08
C ASP A 22 -14.72 -14.79 -9.73
N GLN A 23 -13.67 -14.80 -8.90
CA GLN A 23 -13.61 -14.05 -7.64
C GLN A 23 -12.63 -12.89 -7.73
N VAL A 24 -13.03 -11.73 -7.28
CA VAL A 24 -12.15 -10.56 -7.23
C VAL A 24 -11.03 -10.81 -6.21
N ALA A 25 -9.80 -10.86 -6.70
CA ALA A 25 -8.60 -11.12 -5.90
C ALA A 25 -7.83 -9.85 -5.57
N GLU A 26 -7.74 -8.90 -6.52
CA GLU A 26 -6.98 -7.67 -6.35
C GLU A 26 -7.67 -6.51 -7.05
N ILE A 27 -7.57 -5.30 -6.47
CA ILE A 27 -8.09 -4.05 -7.02
C ILE A 27 -6.99 -3.00 -6.99
N PHE A 28 -6.89 -2.25 -8.08
CA PHE A 28 -5.97 -1.13 -8.25
C PHE A 28 -6.77 0.09 -8.67
N ILE A 29 -6.46 1.23 -8.07
CA ILE A 29 -7.14 2.50 -8.33
C ILE A 29 -6.07 3.58 -8.50
N GLU A 30 -6.16 4.34 -9.58
CA GLU A 30 -5.34 5.53 -9.84
C GLU A 30 -6.26 6.69 -10.20
N ARG A 31 -6.19 7.78 -9.44
CA ARG A 31 -6.93 9.01 -9.71
C ARG A 31 -5.99 10.01 -10.38
N GLU A 32 -6.44 10.67 -11.46
CA GLU A 32 -5.60 11.61 -12.21
C GLU A 32 -5.07 12.75 -11.32
N ARG A 33 -5.89 13.28 -10.40
CA ARG A 33 -5.49 14.33 -9.45
C ARG A 33 -4.46 13.89 -8.41
N SER A 34 -4.40 12.60 -8.11
CA SER A 34 -3.47 12.01 -7.15
C SER A 34 -2.48 11.05 -7.84
N ARG A 35 -2.30 11.23 -9.16
CA ARG A 35 -1.29 10.49 -9.90
C ARG A 35 0.08 10.86 -9.36
N GLY A 36 0.74 9.88 -8.78
CA GLY A 36 2.02 10.06 -8.12
C GLY A 36 3.10 10.51 -9.11
N VAL A 37 4.12 11.16 -8.58
CA VAL A 37 5.30 11.57 -9.35
C VAL A 37 6.45 10.55 -9.26
N VAL A 38 6.28 9.48 -8.46
CA VAL A 38 7.29 8.42 -8.31
C VAL A 38 7.55 7.73 -9.64
N GLY A 39 8.85 7.54 -9.96
CA GLY A 39 9.30 6.98 -11.22
C GLY A 39 9.53 8.02 -12.32
N ASN A 40 8.94 9.21 -12.24
CA ASN A 40 9.18 10.29 -13.20
C ASN A 40 10.63 10.76 -13.13
N LEU A 41 11.20 11.06 -14.30
CA LEU A 41 12.50 11.72 -14.40
C LEU A 41 12.31 13.21 -14.70
N TYR A 42 13.03 14.00 -13.95
CA TYR A 42 13.07 15.46 -14.10
C TYR A 42 14.48 15.93 -14.44
N LYS A 43 14.57 16.93 -15.28
CA LYS A 43 15.73 17.81 -15.31
C LYS A 43 15.49 18.88 -14.25
N GLY A 44 16.12 18.73 -13.07
CA GLY A 44 15.99 19.64 -11.94
C GLY A 44 17.17 20.58 -11.85
N ARG A 45 17.03 21.62 -11.01
CA ARG A 45 18.10 22.55 -10.67
C ARG A 45 18.39 22.49 -9.17
N VAL A 46 19.63 22.30 -8.79
CA VAL A 46 20.05 22.31 -7.39
C VAL A 46 19.80 23.70 -6.81
N SER A 47 18.85 23.81 -5.89
CA SER A 47 18.48 25.07 -5.23
C SER A 47 19.36 25.34 -4.01
N LYS A 48 19.76 24.30 -3.26
CA LYS A 48 20.61 24.42 -2.08
C LYS A 48 21.39 23.15 -1.81
N VAL A 49 22.65 23.29 -1.39
CA VAL A 49 23.48 22.18 -0.89
C VAL A 49 23.64 22.32 0.61
N LEU A 50 23.47 21.22 1.35
CA LEU A 50 23.53 21.13 2.81
C LEU A 50 24.65 20.18 3.26
N PRO A 51 25.90 20.64 3.38
CA PRO A 51 27.03 19.78 3.75
C PRO A 51 26.86 19.07 5.09
N GLY A 52 26.29 19.75 6.08
CA GLY A 52 26.04 19.17 7.41
C GLY A 52 25.05 18.00 7.44
N MET A 53 24.18 17.90 6.44
CA MET A 53 23.20 16.80 6.26
C MET A 53 23.56 15.85 5.13
N GLN A 54 24.68 16.07 4.46
CA GLN A 54 25.13 15.33 3.29
C GLN A 54 24.01 15.17 2.24
N SER A 55 23.34 16.28 1.88
CA SER A 55 22.15 16.30 1.03
C SER A 55 22.04 17.60 0.24
N ALA A 56 21.20 17.59 -0.78
CA ALA A 56 20.85 18.76 -1.58
C ALA A 56 19.34 18.86 -1.81
N PHE A 57 18.84 20.08 -1.94
CA PHE A 57 17.51 20.35 -2.45
C PHE A 57 17.58 20.60 -3.94
N VAL A 58 16.60 20.09 -4.68
CA VAL A 58 16.50 20.21 -6.14
C VAL A 58 15.12 20.71 -6.52
N ASP A 59 15.06 21.83 -7.22
CA ASP A 59 13.84 22.34 -7.83
C ASP A 59 13.43 21.48 -9.02
N LEU A 60 12.22 20.92 -8.97
CA LEU A 60 11.61 20.08 -10.00
C LEU A 60 10.41 20.76 -10.68
N GLY A 61 10.05 21.99 -10.27
CA GLY A 61 8.81 22.65 -10.66
C GLY A 61 7.57 22.08 -9.97
N LEU A 62 7.76 21.35 -8.87
CA LEU A 62 6.69 20.89 -7.97
C LEU A 62 6.43 21.94 -6.88
N GLU A 63 5.37 21.77 -6.08
CA GLU A 63 5.07 22.68 -4.96
C GLU A 63 6.23 22.85 -3.98
N ARG A 64 7.11 21.85 -3.90
CA ARG A 64 8.28 21.83 -3.01
C ARG A 64 9.46 21.20 -3.68
N ASP A 65 10.65 21.68 -3.32
CA ASP A 65 11.92 21.11 -3.77
C ASP A 65 12.05 19.65 -3.32
N GLY A 66 12.59 18.83 -4.19
CA GLY A 66 12.92 17.46 -3.89
C GLY A 66 14.20 17.36 -3.06
N PHE A 67 14.37 16.28 -2.33
CA PHE A 67 15.48 16.03 -1.43
C PHE A 67 16.35 14.89 -1.95
N LEU A 68 17.64 15.15 -2.14
CA LEU A 68 18.64 14.23 -2.70
C LEU A 68 19.76 14.00 -1.69
N TYR A 69 19.92 12.76 -1.20
CA TYR A 69 21.02 12.38 -0.31
C TYR A 69 22.29 12.03 -1.10
N VAL A 70 23.46 12.18 -0.47
CA VAL A 70 24.75 11.79 -1.06
C VAL A 70 24.77 10.33 -1.49
N THR A 71 24.16 9.43 -0.74
CA THR A 71 24.02 8.00 -1.07
C THR A 71 23.19 7.74 -2.31
N ASP A 72 22.25 8.64 -2.62
CA ASP A 72 21.40 8.54 -3.81
C ASP A 72 22.04 9.22 -5.05
N VAL A 73 23.25 9.82 -4.88
CA VAL A 73 24.08 10.40 -5.95
C VAL A 73 25.22 9.47 -6.37
N VAL A 74 25.74 8.68 -5.42
CA VAL A 74 26.86 7.75 -5.64
C VAL A 74 26.34 6.33 -5.68
N ALA A 75 26.54 5.64 -6.80
CA ALA A 75 26.12 4.25 -6.95
C ALA A 75 26.88 3.34 -5.96
N THR A 76 26.16 2.69 -5.07
CA THR A 76 26.74 1.68 -4.17
C THR A 76 26.44 0.26 -4.67
N PHE A 77 27.41 -0.66 -4.57
CA PHE A 77 27.21 -2.08 -4.94
C PHE A 77 26.10 -2.77 -4.11
N GLU A 78 25.83 -2.27 -2.90
CA GLU A 78 24.75 -2.78 -2.04
C GLU A 78 23.35 -2.56 -2.64
N GLU A 79 23.19 -1.50 -3.42
CA GLU A 79 21.91 -1.20 -4.10
C GLU A 79 21.64 -2.21 -5.23
N PHE A 80 22.69 -2.63 -5.94
CA PHE A 80 22.56 -3.68 -6.99
C PHE A 80 22.24 -5.05 -6.41
N ASP A 81 22.83 -5.40 -5.29
CA ASP A 81 22.55 -6.67 -4.59
C ASP A 81 21.08 -6.75 -4.14
N ARG A 82 20.47 -5.62 -3.75
CA ARG A 82 19.05 -5.52 -3.45
C ARG A 82 18.18 -5.68 -4.70
N LEU A 83 18.54 -5.02 -5.79
CA LEU A 83 17.81 -5.09 -7.06
C LEU A 83 17.86 -6.49 -7.70
N GLU A 84 18.94 -7.27 -7.49
CA GLU A 84 19.01 -8.68 -7.92
C GLU A 84 18.15 -9.63 -7.06
N THR A 85 17.78 -9.23 -5.82
CA THR A 85 16.99 -10.03 -4.90
C THR A 85 15.51 -9.63 -4.85
N ASP A 86 15.20 -8.33 -5.02
CA ASP A 86 13.84 -7.78 -5.00
C ASP A 86 13.30 -7.66 -6.43
N GLU A 87 12.37 -8.53 -6.82
CA GLU A 87 11.70 -8.45 -8.12
C GLU A 87 10.60 -7.37 -8.17
N ASP A 88 10.20 -6.85 -7.03
CA ASP A 88 9.17 -5.81 -6.91
C ASP A 88 9.78 -4.40 -7.00
N LEU A 89 10.43 -4.11 -8.12
CA LEU A 89 10.83 -2.75 -8.50
C LEU A 89 9.69 -1.96 -9.12
N THR A 90 8.51 -2.09 -8.59
CA THR A 90 7.58 -0.97 -8.64
C THR A 90 8.09 0.05 -7.61
N PRO A 91 8.19 1.35 -7.91
CA PRO A 91 8.38 2.38 -6.91
C PRO A 91 7.21 2.27 -5.92
N SER A 92 7.38 1.44 -4.91
CA SER A 92 6.37 1.23 -3.91
C SER A 92 6.35 2.50 -3.08
N ALA A 93 5.19 3.13 -3.01
CA ALA A 93 4.88 4.08 -1.96
C ALA A 93 5.04 3.36 -0.61
N SER A 94 6.29 3.17 -0.18
CA SER A 94 6.58 2.62 1.14
C SER A 94 6.12 3.65 2.16
N ALA A 95 5.11 3.27 2.94
CA ALA A 95 4.67 4.01 4.11
C ALA A 95 5.89 4.38 5.00
N PRO A 96 5.88 5.55 5.66
CA PRO A 96 6.99 5.99 6.48
C PRO A 96 7.25 4.99 7.61
N SER A 97 8.41 4.39 7.65
CA SER A 97 8.89 3.77 8.87
C SER A 97 9.39 4.91 9.78
N GLU A 98 8.52 5.47 10.60
CA GLU A 98 8.93 6.16 11.80
C GLU A 98 9.46 5.12 12.78
N ASN A 99 10.77 4.94 12.80
CA ASN A 99 11.48 4.43 13.96
C ASN A 99 12.98 4.69 13.78
N GLY A 100 13.38 5.87 14.24
CA GLY A 100 14.72 6.12 14.73
C GLY A 100 14.88 5.44 16.11
N GLY A 101 15.04 4.12 16.12
CA GLY A 101 15.35 3.33 17.30
C GLY A 101 16.71 2.70 17.15
N ALA A 102 17.66 3.10 18.00
CA ALA A 102 19.00 2.56 18.09
C ALA A 102 18.98 1.03 18.16
N SER A 103 19.55 0.37 17.16
CA SER A 103 19.73 -1.07 17.10
C SER A 103 20.77 -1.49 18.12
N ALA A 104 20.32 -2.08 19.23
CA ALA A 104 21.18 -2.77 20.17
C ALA A 104 21.83 -3.98 19.46
N ARG A 105 23.15 -3.94 19.36
CA ARG A 105 23.98 -5.06 18.90
C ARG A 105 23.85 -6.24 19.88
N GLN A 106 23.14 -7.28 19.49
CA GLN A 106 23.24 -8.57 20.18
C GLN A 106 24.51 -9.29 19.71
N ALA A 107 25.39 -9.55 20.67
CA ALA A 107 26.60 -10.33 20.51
C ALA A 107 26.28 -11.78 20.12
N ARG A 108 26.91 -12.29 19.05
CA ARG A 108 26.95 -13.71 18.69
C ARG A 108 28.20 -14.34 19.31
N PRO A 109 28.13 -15.58 19.81
CA PRO A 109 29.29 -16.27 20.37
C PRO A 109 30.27 -16.72 19.27
N ALA A 110 31.55 -16.60 19.59
CA ALA A 110 32.70 -16.98 18.77
C ALA A 110 32.81 -18.48 18.59
N GLY A 111 33.20 -18.93 17.40
CA GLY A 111 33.68 -20.28 17.20
C GLY A 111 33.72 -20.72 15.73
N GLY A 112 34.89 -20.59 15.05
CA GLY A 112 35.22 -21.25 13.80
C GLY A 112 36.29 -20.52 12.96
N PRO A 113 37.46 -21.09 12.67
CA PRO A 113 38.51 -20.37 11.96
C PRO A 113 38.37 -20.48 10.44
N GLY A 114 38.53 -19.34 9.75
CA GLY A 114 38.99 -19.34 8.38
C GLY A 114 38.02 -18.90 7.30
N ARG A 115 37.67 -17.63 7.25
CA ARG A 115 37.53 -16.91 5.99
C ARG A 115 38.11 -15.51 6.20
N ARG A 116 39.25 -15.24 5.59
CA ARG A 116 39.79 -13.88 5.50
C ARG A 116 38.81 -13.07 4.68
N ASP A 117 37.98 -12.28 5.36
CA ASP A 117 37.24 -11.18 4.75
C ASP A 117 38.29 -10.22 4.20
N ARG A 118 38.33 -10.13 2.87
CA ARG A 118 38.99 -9.00 2.20
C ARG A 118 38.19 -7.77 2.57
N GLU A 119 38.58 -7.07 3.62
CA GLU A 119 38.28 -5.65 3.79
C GLU A 119 38.82 -4.96 2.52
N ARG A 120 37.93 -4.72 1.56
CA ARG A 120 38.22 -3.79 0.48
C ARG A 120 38.24 -2.41 1.15
N ASP A 121 39.41 -1.80 1.09
CA ASP A 121 39.68 -0.43 1.43
C ASP A 121 38.57 0.47 0.85
N LYS A 122 37.60 0.86 1.68
CA LYS A 122 36.61 1.86 1.31
C LYS A 122 37.34 3.19 1.41
N GLY A 123 37.78 3.71 0.26
CA GLY A 123 38.23 5.09 0.19
C GLY A 123 37.22 6.06 0.84
N PRO A 124 37.60 7.28 1.21
CA PRO A 124 36.72 8.24 1.84
C PRO A 124 35.46 8.44 0.98
N GLU A 125 34.29 8.27 1.57
CA GLU A 125 33.03 8.49 0.86
C GLU A 125 32.98 9.96 0.38
N PRO A 126 32.66 10.20 -0.92
CA PRO A 126 32.64 11.54 -1.47
C PRO A 126 31.56 12.38 -0.76
N LYS A 127 31.88 13.64 -0.50
CA LYS A 127 30.97 14.57 0.16
C LYS A 127 30.02 15.22 -0.86
N ILE A 128 28.81 15.60 -0.40
CA ILE A 128 27.78 16.17 -1.29
C ILE A 128 28.25 17.46 -1.98
N GLU A 129 29.06 18.30 -1.28
CA GLU A 129 29.62 19.55 -1.83
C GLU A 129 30.67 19.32 -2.92
N GLU A 130 31.26 18.13 -3.01
CA GLU A 130 32.19 17.74 -4.07
C GLU A 130 31.44 17.26 -5.32
N LEU A 131 30.21 16.74 -5.14
CA LEU A 131 29.39 16.15 -6.19
C LEU A 131 28.43 17.15 -6.82
N LEU A 132 27.87 18.07 -6.04
CA LEU A 132 26.81 18.98 -6.47
C LEU A 132 27.12 20.43 -6.07
N LYS A 133 26.76 21.36 -6.96
CA LYS A 133 26.86 22.82 -6.73
C LYS A 133 25.48 23.46 -6.89
N GLU A 134 25.23 24.52 -6.12
CA GLU A 134 24.01 25.33 -6.27
C GLU A 134 23.92 25.92 -7.71
N GLY A 135 22.72 25.87 -8.28
CA GLY A 135 22.45 26.26 -9.66
C GLY A 135 22.74 25.19 -10.72
N GLN A 136 23.40 24.08 -10.35
CA GLN A 136 23.71 22.97 -11.27
C GLN A 136 22.42 22.29 -11.74
N GLU A 137 22.33 21.99 -13.04
CA GLU A 137 21.25 21.18 -13.60
C GLU A 137 21.61 19.69 -13.51
N ILE A 138 20.66 18.86 -13.08
CA ILE A 138 20.84 17.41 -12.89
C ILE A 138 19.59 16.66 -13.31
N ILE A 139 19.75 15.46 -13.89
CA ILE A 139 18.64 14.53 -14.12
C ILE A 139 18.47 13.70 -12.86
N VAL A 140 17.25 13.71 -12.31
CA VAL A 140 16.90 12.96 -11.11
C VAL A 140 15.57 12.24 -11.30
N GLN A 141 15.43 11.10 -10.64
CA GLN A 141 14.19 10.34 -10.56
C GLN A 141 13.56 10.51 -9.18
N VAL A 142 12.25 10.62 -9.13
CA VAL A 142 11.51 10.62 -7.87
C VAL A 142 11.43 9.20 -7.35
N ALA A 143 12.08 8.94 -6.20
CA ALA A 143 12.10 7.66 -5.52
C ALA A 143 10.95 7.48 -4.52
N LYS A 144 10.48 8.59 -3.90
CA LYS A 144 9.31 8.60 -2.99
C LYS A 144 8.51 9.88 -3.15
N GLU A 145 7.19 9.75 -2.99
CA GLU A 145 6.25 10.88 -3.01
C GLU A 145 6.58 11.94 -1.94
N PRO A 146 6.23 13.21 -2.21
CA PRO A 146 6.15 14.23 -1.18
C PRO A 146 5.18 13.78 -0.07
N LEU A 147 5.54 13.99 1.18
CA LEU A 147 4.68 13.61 2.31
C LEU A 147 4.58 14.75 3.33
N GLY A 148 3.37 15.28 3.53
CA GLY A 148 3.10 16.36 4.46
C GLY A 148 3.95 17.60 4.17
N THR A 149 4.85 17.96 5.08
CA THR A 149 5.75 19.12 4.93
C THR A 149 7.06 18.80 4.18
N LYS A 150 7.32 17.52 3.84
CA LYS A 150 8.58 17.09 3.22
C LYS A 150 8.42 16.98 1.70
N GLY A 151 9.41 17.48 0.95
CA GLY A 151 9.50 17.31 -0.49
C GLY A 151 9.76 15.86 -0.92
N ALA A 152 9.65 15.60 -2.22
CA ALA A 152 9.92 14.28 -2.81
C ALA A 152 11.36 13.82 -2.53
N ARG A 153 11.55 12.52 -2.24
CA ARG A 153 12.90 11.95 -2.21
C ARG A 153 13.35 11.61 -3.62
N LEU A 154 14.56 12.00 -3.93
CA LEU A 154 15.15 11.86 -5.25
C LEU A 154 16.31 10.86 -5.25
N THR A 155 16.62 10.36 -6.46
CA THR A 155 17.85 9.62 -6.76
C THR A 155 18.38 10.07 -8.11
N SER A 156 19.70 10.11 -8.28
CA SER A 156 20.34 10.33 -9.60
C SER A 156 20.48 9.02 -10.39
N HIS A 157 20.23 7.87 -9.75
CA HIS A 157 20.27 6.56 -10.37
C HIS A 157 18.90 6.21 -10.95
N ALA A 158 18.68 6.67 -12.20
CA ALA A 158 17.44 6.35 -12.91
C ALA A 158 17.27 4.84 -13.06
N THR A 159 16.09 4.35 -12.70
CA THR A 159 15.71 2.94 -12.80
C THR A 159 14.42 2.83 -13.61
N MET A 160 14.49 2.18 -14.76
CA MET A 160 13.35 2.01 -15.67
C MET A 160 12.98 0.53 -15.77
N PRO A 161 11.90 0.07 -15.09
CA PRO A 161 11.48 -1.31 -15.12
C PRO A 161 10.78 -1.66 -16.43
N GLY A 162 11.27 -2.71 -17.11
CA GLY A 162 10.65 -3.40 -18.23
C GLY A 162 9.99 -4.70 -17.79
N ARG A 163 9.51 -5.47 -18.78
CA ARG A 163 8.93 -6.78 -18.53
C ARG A 163 9.99 -7.81 -18.15
N PHE A 164 11.03 -7.92 -18.96
CA PHE A 164 12.06 -8.95 -18.83
C PHE A 164 13.34 -8.42 -18.19
N LEU A 165 13.52 -7.11 -18.14
CA LEU A 165 14.69 -6.49 -17.56
C LEU A 165 14.36 -5.16 -16.89
N VAL A 166 15.29 -4.69 -16.05
CA VAL A 166 15.31 -3.34 -15.50
C VAL A 166 16.51 -2.63 -16.07
N PHE A 167 16.29 -1.48 -16.67
CA PHE A 167 17.35 -0.66 -17.25
C PHE A 167 17.79 0.45 -16.30
N MET A 168 19.10 0.62 -16.14
CA MET A 168 19.73 1.62 -15.27
C MET A 168 20.78 2.41 -16.08
N PRO A 169 20.38 3.51 -16.69
CA PRO A 169 21.25 4.22 -17.66
C PRO A 169 22.54 4.80 -17.06
N THR A 170 22.55 5.07 -15.75
CA THR A 170 23.66 5.74 -15.05
C THR A 170 24.73 4.79 -14.49
N VAL A 171 24.52 3.48 -14.68
CA VAL A 171 25.38 2.45 -14.09
C VAL A 171 25.84 1.49 -15.17
N ASP A 172 27.02 0.91 -15.04
CA ASP A 172 27.51 -0.14 -15.94
C ASP A 172 27.62 -1.49 -15.21
N HIS A 173 26.47 -2.19 -15.12
CA HIS A 173 26.37 -3.51 -14.50
C HIS A 173 25.38 -4.41 -15.25
N VAL A 174 25.67 -5.72 -15.38
CA VAL A 174 24.74 -6.71 -15.92
C VAL A 174 24.46 -7.77 -14.87
N GLY A 175 23.31 -7.60 -14.20
CA GLY A 175 22.79 -8.56 -13.20
C GLY A 175 21.79 -9.55 -13.81
N VAL A 176 21.57 -10.66 -13.14
CA VAL A 176 20.50 -11.62 -13.45
C VAL A 176 19.86 -12.05 -12.14
N SER A 177 18.53 -12.02 -12.05
CA SER A 177 17.77 -12.41 -10.87
C SER A 177 18.29 -13.73 -10.27
N ARG A 178 18.46 -13.76 -8.95
CA ARG A 178 18.92 -14.96 -8.22
C ARG A 178 17.88 -16.09 -8.23
N LYS A 179 16.62 -15.78 -8.53
CA LYS A 179 15.55 -16.79 -8.68
C LYS A 179 15.67 -17.61 -9.96
N ILE A 180 16.49 -17.21 -10.94
CA ILE A 180 16.86 -18.04 -12.09
C ILE A 180 17.99 -18.97 -11.63
N GLU A 181 17.65 -20.20 -11.24
CA GLU A 181 18.57 -21.15 -10.62
C GLU A 181 19.63 -21.68 -11.59
N SER A 182 19.24 -21.93 -12.87
CA SER A 182 20.13 -22.48 -13.88
C SER A 182 21.30 -21.53 -14.21
N ARG A 183 22.52 -21.99 -13.94
CA ARG A 183 23.76 -21.26 -14.27
C ARG A 183 23.92 -21.07 -15.78
N GLU A 184 23.51 -22.06 -16.55
CA GLU A 184 23.56 -22.03 -18.01
C GLU A 184 22.62 -20.95 -18.56
N GLU A 185 21.37 -20.92 -18.08
CA GLU A 185 20.38 -19.92 -18.46
C GLU A 185 20.82 -18.50 -18.08
N ARG A 186 21.39 -18.32 -16.89
CA ARG A 186 21.99 -17.03 -16.49
C ARG A 186 23.13 -16.62 -17.40
N GLY A 187 23.95 -17.57 -17.88
CA GLY A 187 25.01 -17.35 -18.85
C GLY A 187 24.46 -16.91 -20.21
N ARG A 188 23.42 -17.62 -20.71
CA ARG A 188 22.74 -17.31 -21.97
C ARG A 188 22.17 -15.88 -21.95
N LEU A 189 21.42 -15.54 -20.90
CA LEU A 189 20.79 -14.22 -20.77
C LEU A 189 21.82 -13.09 -20.71
N ARG A 190 22.93 -13.25 -19.97
CA ARG A 190 24.04 -12.27 -19.98
C ARG A 190 24.68 -12.13 -21.37
N GLY A 191 24.79 -13.24 -22.09
CA GLY A 191 25.31 -13.27 -23.47
C GLY A 191 24.46 -12.40 -24.41
N ILE A 192 23.14 -12.49 -24.34
CA ILE A 192 22.22 -11.69 -25.16
C ILE A 192 22.44 -10.19 -24.91
N VAL A 193 22.53 -9.77 -23.65
CA VAL A 193 22.75 -8.34 -23.30
C VAL A 193 24.10 -7.87 -23.81
N ARG A 194 25.17 -8.68 -23.68
CA ARG A 194 26.51 -8.34 -24.15
C ARG A 194 26.52 -8.17 -25.67
N GLU A 195 25.96 -9.12 -26.41
CA GLU A 195 25.86 -9.08 -27.86
C GLU A 195 25.09 -7.82 -28.34
N PHE A 196 23.97 -7.50 -27.67
CA PHE A 196 23.20 -6.31 -27.99
C PHE A 196 23.98 -5.03 -27.74
N ARG A 197 24.76 -4.95 -26.64
CA ARG A 197 25.64 -3.80 -26.35
C ARG A 197 26.68 -3.59 -27.44
N GLU A 198 27.32 -4.67 -27.88
CA GLU A 198 28.37 -4.63 -28.94
C GLU A 198 27.79 -4.17 -30.29
N GLN A 199 26.59 -4.64 -30.64
CA GLN A 199 25.95 -4.34 -31.92
C GLN A 199 25.36 -2.94 -32.00
N HIS A 200 24.82 -2.41 -30.90
CA HIS A 200 24.03 -1.17 -30.91
C HIS A 200 24.65 -0.02 -30.10
N GLY A 201 25.85 -0.21 -29.53
CA GLY A 201 26.49 0.81 -28.68
C GLY A 201 25.63 1.11 -27.42
N PHE A 202 24.84 0.15 -26.97
CA PHE A 202 23.96 0.31 -25.82
C PHE A 202 24.79 0.42 -24.53
N THR A 203 24.65 1.56 -23.84
CA THR A 203 25.34 1.84 -22.58
C THR A 203 24.35 1.81 -21.40
N GLY A 204 24.85 1.59 -20.19
CA GLY A 204 24.05 1.51 -18.98
C GLY A 204 23.89 0.09 -18.43
N GLY A 205 23.41 -0.02 -17.21
CA GLY A 205 23.20 -1.28 -16.50
C GLY A 205 21.89 -1.96 -16.87
N VAL A 206 21.89 -3.28 -16.73
CA VAL A 206 20.71 -4.10 -16.97
C VAL A 206 20.63 -5.17 -15.88
N ILE A 207 19.47 -5.29 -15.22
CA ILE A 207 19.16 -6.43 -14.37
C ILE A 207 18.06 -7.24 -15.05
N ILE A 208 18.37 -8.50 -15.35
CA ILE A 208 17.45 -9.41 -16.01
C ILE A 208 16.52 -10.01 -14.95
N ARG A 209 15.20 -9.84 -15.14
CA ARG A 209 14.15 -10.32 -14.22
C ARG A 209 13.87 -11.80 -14.41
N THR A 210 13.25 -12.43 -13.41
CA THR A 210 12.86 -13.85 -13.46
C THR A 210 11.94 -14.17 -14.63
N ALA A 211 11.09 -13.23 -15.04
CA ALA A 211 10.20 -13.35 -16.20
C ALA A 211 10.93 -13.62 -17.53
N ALA A 212 12.23 -13.33 -17.61
CA ALA A 212 13.06 -13.58 -18.78
C ALA A 212 13.54 -15.04 -18.89
N GLY A 213 13.44 -15.82 -17.81
CA GLY A 213 13.85 -17.23 -17.81
C GLY A 213 13.06 -18.04 -18.85
N GLY A 214 13.78 -18.79 -19.71
CA GLY A 214 13.19 -19.61 -20.77
C GLY A 214 12.58 -18.83 -21.94
N ARG A 215 12.68 -17.49 -21.99
CA ARG A 215 12.17 -16.67 -23.09
C ARG A 215 13.12 -16.67 -24.29
N ALA A 216 12.55 -16.43 -25.46
CA ALA A 216 13.29 -16.31 -26.71
C ALA A 216 14.25 -15.09 -26.65
N LYS A 217 15.33 -15.15 -27.45
CA LYS A 217 16.29 -14.04 -27.56
C LYS A 217 15.61 -12.76 -28.02
N GLU A 218 14.67 -12.87 -28.96
CA GLU A 218 13.92 -11.79 -29.59
C GLU A 218 13.13 -10.97 -28.56
N ASP A 219 12.52 -11.63 -27.57
CA ASP A 219 11.76 -10.97 -26.50
C ASP A 219 12.68 -10.05 -25.66
N ILE A 220 13.87 -10.54 -25.30
CA ILE A 220 14.84 -9.78 -24.51
C ILE A 220 15.40 -8.61 -25.34
N VAL A 221 15.73 -8.86 -26.62
CA VAL A 221 16.23 -7.85 -27.55
C VAL A 221 15.17 -6.74 -27.78
N SER A 222 13.90 -7.10 -27.84
CA SER A 222 12.80 -6.13 -27.95
C SER A 222 12.77 -5.15 -26.78
N ASP A 223 12.88 -5.65 -25.53
CA ASP A 223 12.94 -4.80 -24.33
C ASP A 223 14.20 -3.92 -24.32
N LEU A 224 15.36 -4.46 -24.68
CA LEU A 224 16.61 -3.69 -24.80
C LEU A 224 16.50 -2.56 -25.83
N SER A 225 15.94 -2.86 -27.01
CA SER A 225 15.74 -1.88 -28.10
C SER A 225 14.78 -0.77 -27.69
N TYR A 226 13.73 -1.14 -26.94
CA TYR A 226 12.79 -0.17 -26.38
C TYR A 226 13.49 0.81 -25.44
N PHE A 227 14.29 0.33 -24.48
CA PHE A 227 14.99 1.20 -23.53
C PHE A 227 16.10 2.01 -24.19
N HIS A 228 16.76 1.46 -25.21
CA HIS A 228 17.75 2.22 -25.98
C HIS A 228 17.12 3.47 -26.62
N ARG A 229 15.95 3.30 -27.26
CA ARG A 229 15.19 4.40 -27.85
C ARG A 229 14.69 5.39 -26.80
N VAL A 230 14.01 4.90 -25.74
CA VAL A 230 13.45 5.74 -24.68
C VAL A 230 14.55 6.57 -24.01
N TRP A 231 15.70 5.97 -23.72
CA TRP A 231 16.80 6.71 -23.10
C TRP A 231 17.41 7.77 -24.03
N THR A 232 17.46 7.50 -25.32
CA THR A 232 17.90 8.47 -26.33
C THR A 232 16.94 9.66 -26.39
N GLU A 233 15.64 9.43 -26.38
CA GLU A 233 14.60 10.46 -26.32
C GLU A 233 14.70 11.30 -25.03
N ILE A 234 14.91 10.64 -23.88
CA ILE A 234 15.08 11.32 -22.58
C ILE A 234 16.29 12.24 -22.61
N ARG A 235 17.44 11.78 -23.11
CA ARG A 235 18.65 12.60 -23.22
C ARG A 235 18.43 13.79 -24.14
N GLN A 236 17.87 13.58 -25.31
CA GLN A 236 17.57 14.66 -26.26
C GLN A 236 16.63 15.71 -25.65
N LYS A 237 15.58 15.25 -24.96
CA LYS A 237 14.65 16.14 -24.26
C LYS A 237 15.32 16.89 -23.11
N ALA A 238 16.22 16.24 -22.37
CA ALA A 238 16.96 16.87 -21.30
C ALA A 238 17.93 17.94 -21.81
N GLU A 239 18.56 17.74 -22.98
CA GLU A 239 19.45 18.72 -23.62
C GLU A 239 18.67 19.94 -24.11
N THR A 240 17.50 19.75 -24.69
CA THR A 240 16.67 20.82 -25.28
C THR A 240 15.81 21.58 -24.26
N SER A 241 15.50 21.00 -23.11
CA SER A 241 14.65 21.60 -22.08
C SER A 241 15.47 22.42 -21.08
N ARG A 242 14.88 23.51 -20.57
CA ARG A 242 15.43 24.25 -19.41
C ARG A 242 14.90 23.65 -18.12
N ALA A 243 15.75 23.53 -17.08
CA ALA A 243 15.33 23.12 -15.78
C ALA A 243 14.50 24.22 -15.05
N PRO A 244 13.43 23.86 -14.31
CA PRO A 244 12.91 22.51 -14.12
C PRO A 244 12.03 22.01 -15.27
N ALA A 245 12.15 20.72 -15.65
CA ALA A 245 11.33 20.11 -16.70
C ALA A 245 11.15 18.60 -16.50
N VAL A 246 9.96 18.07 -16.81
CA VAL A 246 9.71 16.61 -16.86
C VAL A 246 10.31 16.05 -18.16
N VAL A 247 11.30 15.17 -18.05
CA VAL A 247 11.95 14.54 -19.21
C VAL A 247 11.41 13.14 -19.52
N TYR A 248 10.89 12.45 -18.50
CA TYR A 248 10.19 11.17 -18.65
C TYR A 248 9.07 11.06 -17.63
N GLN A 249 7.92 10.56 -18.05
CA GLN A 249 6.80 10.27 -17.20
C GLN A 249 6.61 8.76 -17.10
N GLU A 250 6.48 8.26 -15.86
CA GLU A 250 6.25 6.83 -15.62
C GLU A 250 4.94 6.37 -16.27
N GLN A 251 4.90 5.10 -16.64
CA GLN A 251 3.78 4.46 -17.32
C GLN A 251 2.48 4.57 -16.51
N SER A 252 1.32 4.54 -17.20
CA SER A 252 0.00 4.48 -16.56
C SER A 252 -0.16 3.22 -15.72
N LEU A 253 -1.11 3.24 -14.77
CA LEU A 253 -1.46 2.08 -13.95
C LEU A 253 -1.68 0.83 -14.81
N VAL A 254 -2.48 0.94 -15.87
CA VAL A 254 -2.78 -0.19 -16.76
C VAL A 254 -1.52 -0.75 -17.40
N ALA A 255 -0.65 0.12 -17.93
CA ALA A 255 0.60 -0.32 -18.56
C ALA A 255 1.55 -0.99 -17.56
N LYS A 256 1.65 -0.47 -16.32
CA LYS A 256 2.42 -1.10 -15.23
C LYS A 256 1.89 -2.48 -14.90
N LEU A 257 0.56 -2.63 -14.77
CA LEU A 257 -0.06 -3.90 -14.43
C LEU A 257 0.10 -4.93 -15.56
N LEU A 258 -0.06 -4.53 -16.82
CA LEU A 258 0.19 -5.42 -17.95
C LEU A 258 1.66 -5.86 -18.02
N ARG A 259 2.60 -4.94 -17.79
CA ARG A 259 4.02 -5.26 -17.75
C ARG A 259 4.35 -6.31 -16.67
N ASP A 260 3.78 -6.16 -15.47
CA ASP A 260 4.19 -6.95 -14.30
C ASP A 260 3.31 -8.17 -14.04
N LEU A 261 2.03 -8.19 -14.48
CA LEU A 261 1.06 -9.23 -14.15
C LEU A 261 0.65 -10.13 -15.30
N LEU A 262 0.85 -9.69 -16.53
CA LEU A 262 0.35 -10.43 -17.68
C LEU A 262 1.04 -11.81 -17.80
N THR A 263 0.23 -12.88 -17.81
CA THR A 263 0.67 -14.26 -17.99
C THR A 263 -0.27 -14.97 -18.97
N GLU A 264 0.13 -16.11 -19.51
CA GLU A 264 -0.72 -16.95 -20.39
C GLU A 264 -2.02 -17.42 -19.71
N GLU A 265 -2.08 -17.37 -18.38
CA GLU A 265 -3.26 -17.75 -17.58
C GLU A 265 -4.45 -16.80 -17.75
N PHE A 266 -4.23 -15.60 -18.31
CA PHE A 266 -5.32 -14.67 -18.57
C PHE A 266 -6.20 -15.20 -19.70
N SER A 267 -7.49 -15.36 -19.39
CA SER A 267 -8.54 -15.78 -20.34
C SER A 267 -9.20 -14.60 -21.06
N ALA A 268 -9.29 -13.44 -20.38
CA ALA A 268 -9.85 -12.22 -20.95
C ALA A 268 -9.28 -10.95 -20.28
N ILE A 269 -9.19 -9.87 -21.06
CA ILE A 269 -8.91 -8.51 -20.63
C ILE A 269 -10.03 -7.64 -21.19
N ARG A 270 -10.86 -7.06 -20.31
CA ARG A 270 -12.06 -6.31 -20.70
C ARG A 270 -11.90 -4.85 -20.31
N ILE A 271 -12.24 -3.94 -21.21
CA ILE A 271 -11.98 -2.51 -21.06
C ILE A 271 -13.21 -1.74 -21.52
N ASP A 272 -13.69 -0.78 -20.74
CA ASP A 272 -14.86 0.04 -21.05
C ASP A 272 -14.54 1.32 -21.85
N ASN A 273 -13.27 1.66 -22.03
CA ASN A 273 -12.84 2.87 -22.74
C ASN A 273 -12.18 2.52 -24.10
N PRO A 274 -12.71 3.01 -25.23
CA PRO A 274 -12.16 2.68 -26.55
C PRO A 274 -10.72 3.18 -26.78
N THR A 275 -10.35 4.32 -26.18
CA THR A 275 -9.00 4.86 -26.32
C THR A 275 -8.00 4.02 -25.54
N GLU A 276 -8.35 3.63 -24.30
CA GLU A 276 -7.50 2.77 -23.48
C GLU A 276 -7.44 1.35 -24.06
N HIS A 277 -8.54 0.84 -24.65
CA HIS A 277 -8.55 -0.44 -25.35
C HIS A 277 -7.50 -0.49 -26.48
N ARG A 278 -7.40 0.55 -27.32
CA ARG A 278 -6.39 0.61 -28.39
C ARG A 278 -4.97 0.62 -27.82
N ARG A 279 -4.71 1.43 -26.78
CA ARG A 279 -3.40 1.49 -26.10
C ARG A 279 -3.00 0.14 -25.50
N VAL A 280 -3.95 -0.53 -24.88
CA VAL A 280 -3.72 -1.86 -24.29
C VAL A 280 -3.47 -2.90 -25.37
N LEU A 281 -4.20 -2.86 -26.47
CA LEU A 281 -4.01 -3.79 -27.60
C LEU A 281 -2.61 -3.62 -28.21
N GLU A 282 -2.19 -2.40 -28.53
CA GLU A 282 -0.84 -2.08 -29.03
C GLU A 282 0.27 -2.54 -28.07
N LEU A 283 0.04 -2.36 -26.76
CA LEU A 283 0.99 -2.81 -25.76
C LEU A 283 1.09 -4.33 -25.69
N ILE A 284 -0.05 -5.03 -25.71
CA ILE A 284 -0.12 -6.50 -25.63
C ILE A 284 0.44 -7.14 -26.90
N GLU A 285 0.16 -6.61 -28.08
CA GLU A 285 0.75 -7.06 -29.35
C GLU A 285 2.27 -7.01 -29.35
N ARG A 286 2.84 -6.02 -28.63
CA ARG A 286 4.28 -5.91 -28.47
C ARG A 286 4.86 -6.85 -27.40
N ILE A 287 4.13 -7.03 -26.25
CA ILE A 287 4.69 -7.74 -25.08
C ILE A 287 4.34 -9.24 -25.13
N MET A 288 3.13 -9.58 -25.54
CA MET A 288 2.59 -10.94 -25.54
C MET A 288 1.48 -11.09 -26.62
N PRO A 289 1.87 -11.19 -27.89
CA PRO A 289 0.91 -11.23 -29.02
C PRO A 289 -0.16 -12.32 -28.91
N SER A 290 0.16 -13.44 -28.24
CA SER A 290 -0.77 -14.55 -27.98
C SER A 290 -2.03 -14.14 -27.21
N LEU A 291 -1.97 -13.06 -26.45
CA LEU A 291 -3.11 -12.54 -25.68
C LEU A 291 -3.91 -11.45 -26.41
N ALA A 292 -3.45 -10.92 -27.53
CA ALA A 292 -4.18 -9.89 -28.27
C ALA A 292 -5.65 -10.28 -28.59
N PRO A 293 -5.98 -11.52 -29.01
CA PRO A 293 -7.36 -11.93 -29.24
C PRO A 293 -8.25 -11.98 -27.99
N LYS A 294 -7.64 -11.95 -26.79
CA LYS A 294 -8.34 -11.98 -25.49
C LYS A 294 -8.67 -10.58 -24.98
N VAL A 295 -8.16 -9.52 -25.62
CA VAL A 295 -8.50 -8.13 -25.31
C VAL A 295 -9.84 -7.79 -25.94
N ARG A 296 -10.79 -7.35 -25.13
CA ARG A 296 -12.16 -7.08 -25.57
C ARG A 296 -12.64 -5.72 -25.09
N LEU A 297 -13.20 -4.95 -26.01
CA LEU A 297 -13.93 -3.74 -25.67
C LEU A 297 -15.28 -4.12 -25.04
N PHE A 298 -15.64 -3.48 -23.96
CA PHE A 298 -16.94 -3.62 -23.31
C PHE A 298 -17.83 -2.47 -23.79
N GLU A 299 -18.88 -2.83 -24.56
CA GLU A 299 -19.72 -1.87 -25.27
C GLU A 299 -21.09 -1.61 -24.60
N LYS A 300 -21.36 -2.28 -23.45
CA LYS A 300 -22.62 -2.07 -22.74
C LYS A 300 -22.62 -0.70 -22.05
N GLU A 301 -23.78 -0.04 -21.98
CA GLU A 301 -23.97 1.22 -21.24
C GLU A 301 -23.87 1.03 -19.72
N TYR A 302 -24.09 -0.17 -19.23
CA TYR A 302 -23.98 -0.52 -17.81
C TYR A 302 -22.52 -0.53 -17.35
N PRO A 303 -22.19 0.03 -16.16
CA PRO A 303 -20.81 0.10 -15.70
C PRO A 303 -20.15 -1.27 -15.61
N ILE A 304 -18.95 -1.41 -16.19
CA ILE A 304 -18.24 -2.69 -16.26
C ILE A 304 -17.98 -3.32 -14.87
N PHE A 305 -17.69 -2.53 -13.85
CA PHE A 305 -17.44 -3.02 -12.49
C PHE A 305 -18.71 -3.58 -11.82
N GLU A 306 -19.88 -3.05 -12.18
CA GLU A 306 -21.17 -3.60 -11.74
C GLU A 306 -21.48 -4.91 -12.45
N GLU A 307 -21.28 -4.97 -13.77
CA GLU A 307 -21.53 -6.16 -14.59
C GLU A 307 -20.76 -7.39 -14.09
N TYR A 308 -19.50 -7.19 -13.67
CA TYR A 308 -18.65 -8.27 -13.15
C TYR A 308 -18.66 -8.37 -11.62
N GLY A 309 -19.58 -7.72 -10.93
CA GLY A 309 -19.74 -7.77 -9.47
C GLY A 309 -18.57 -7.20 -8.68
N VAL A 310 -17.66 -6.48 -9.33
CA VAL A 310 -16.47 -5.88 -8.69
C VAL A 310 -16.86 -4.80 -7.71
N GLN A 311 -17.86 -3.95 -8.05
CA GLN A 311 -18.29 -2.88 -7.16
C GLN A 311 -18.86 -3.45 -5.84
N ALA A 312 -19.66 -4.49 -5.91
CA ALA A 312 -20.19 -5.15 -4.71
C ALA A 312 -19.09 -5.76 -3.83
N GLU A 313 -17.99 -6.25 -4.42
CA GLU A 313 -16.84 -6.74 -3.64
C GLU A 313 -16.05 -5.58 -3.02
N ILE A 314 -15.92 -4.43 -3.69
CA ILE A 314 -15.35 -3.20 -3.10
C ILE A 314 -16.15 -2.79 -1.86
N ASP A 315 -17.47 -2.68 -1.98
CA ASP A 315 -18.35 -2.27 -0.89
C ASP A 315 -18.29 -3.24 0.31
N ARG A 316 -18.16 -4.55 0.03
CA ARG A 316 -17.93 -5.56 1.08
C ARG A 316 -16.54 -5.43 1.72
N ALA A 317 -15.52 -5.14 0.91
CA ALA A 317 -14.15 -4.97 1.39
C ALA A 317 -13.96 -3.72 2.27
N LEU A 318 -14.86 -2.74 2.23
CA LEU A 318 -14.85 -1.60 3.13
C LEU A 318 -15.53 -1.88 4.49
N ARG A 319 -16.20 -3.04 4.64
CA ARG A 319 -16.80 -3.44 5.92
C ARG A 319 -15.81 -4.24 6.75
N SER A 320 -15.82 -4.05 8.07
CA SER A 320 -14.97 -4.84 8.98
C SER A 320 -15.34 -6.31 8.99
N LYS A 321 -16.64 -6.65 8.90
CA LYS A 321 -17.15 -8.02 9.00
C LYS A 321 -17.38 -8.66 7.64
N VAL A 322 -16.80 -9.85 7.43
CA VAL A 322 -16.97 -10.67 6.23
C VAL A 322 -17.55 -12.02 6.62
N TRP A 323 -18.62 -12.44 5.93
CA TRP A 323 -19.30 -13.71 6.19
C TRP A 323 -18.65 -14.85 5.41
N LEU A 324 -18.49 -15.99 6.04
CA LEU A 324 -18.05 -17.25 5.44
C LEU A 324 -19.26 -18.04 4.90
N LYS A 325 -19.03 -18.89 3.91
CA LYS A 325 -20.08 -19.74 3.33
C LYS A 325 -20.70 -20.70 4.34
N SER A 326 -19.90 -21.13 5.32
CA SER A 326 -20.36 -21.99 6.45
C SER A 326 -21.30 -21.28 7.43
N GLY A 327 -21.43 -19.94 7.37
CA GLY A 327 -22.17 -19.13 8.32
C GLY A 327 -21.33 -18.57 9.46
N GLY A 328 -20.04 -18.87 9.49
CA GLY A 328 -19.05 -18.17 10.31
C GLY A 328 -18.75 -16.77 9.77
N SER A 329 -17.88 -16.04 10.42
CA SER A 329 -17.43 -14.71 9.96
C SER A 329 -16.02 -14.42 10.38
N ILE A 330 -15.34 -13.57 9.61
CA ILE A 330 -14.09 -12.93 10.02
C ILE A 330 -14.36 -11.45 10.27
N VAL A 331 -13.67 -10.88 11.26
CA VAL A 331 -13.71 -9.45 11.57
C VAL A 331 -12.32 -8.88 11.39
N ILE A 332 -12.17 -7.89 10.52
CA ILE A 332 -10.90 -7.28 10.14
C ILE A 332 -10.87 -5.88 10.71
N ASN A 333 -9.94 -5.61 11.61
CA ASN A 333 -9.72 -4.29 12.21
C ASN A 333 -8.30 -3.82 11.91
N GLN A 334 -8.18 -2.66 11.31
CA GLN A 334 -6.92 -2.02 11.02
C GLN A 334 -6.64 -0.96 12.07
N THR A 335 -5.49 -1.07 12.75
CA THR A 335 -4.97 -0.05 13.67
C THR A 335 -3.86 0.74 12.99
N GLU A 336 -3.27 1.70 13.67
CA GLU A 336 -2.12 2.46 13.17
C GLU A 336 -0.90 1.54 12.87
N ALA A 337 -0.62 0.57 13.75
CA ALA A 337 0.59 -0.26 13.72
C ALA A 337 0.39 -1.65 13.11
N LEU A 338 -0.79 -2.26 13.26
CA LEU A 338 -1.06 -3.64 12.86
C LEU A 338 -2.51 -3.84 12.40
N VAL A 339 -2.74 -5.00 11.79
CA VAL A 339 -4.09 -5.48 11.45
C VAL A 339 -4.42 -6.67 12.34
N ALA A 340 -5.60 -6.67 12.95
CA ALA A 340 -6.14 -7.82 13.70
C ALA A 340 -7.29 -8.45 12.90
N ILE A 341 -7.28 -9.78 12.80
CA ILE A 341 -8.34 -10.55 12.13
C ILE A 341 -8.82 -11.63 13.08
N ASP A 342 -10.08 -11.54 13.50
CA ASP A 342 -10.75 -12.46 14.41
C ASP A 342 -11.69 -13.38 13.63
N VAL A 343 -11.69 -14.68 13.96
CA VAL A 343 -12.52 -15.72 13.33
C VAL A 343 -13.61 -16.19 14.28
N ASN A 344 -14.86 -16.07 13.83
CA ASN A 344 -16.04 -16.43 14.61
C ASN A 344 -16.86 -17.55 13.95
N THR A 345 -17.36 -18.52 14.74
CA THR A 345 -18.22 -19.60 14.24
C THR A 345 -19.61 -19.13 13.80
N GLY A 346 -20.06 -17.96 14.26
CA GLY A 346 -21.41 -17.46 13.99
C GLY A 346 -22.51 -18.36 14.57
N ARG A 347 -23.56 -18.58 13.77
CA ARG A 347 -24.68 -19.45 14.14
C ARG A 347 -24.45 -20.94 13.87
N TYR A 348 -23.29 -21.30 13.34
CA TYR A 348 -22.97 -22.69 13.00
C TYR A 348 -22.57 -23.46 14.25
N VAL A 349 -23.58 -23.83 15.02
CA VAL A 349 -23.44 -24.73 16.20
C VAL A 349 -23.61 -26.15 15.68
N GLY A 350 -22.52 -26.87 15.42
CA GLY A 350 -22.57 -28.29 15.06
C GLY A 350 -23.40 -29.12 16.05
N LYS A 351 -23.93 -30.27 15.60
CA LYS A 351 -24.68 -31.18 16.48
C LYS A 351 -23.80 -31.61 17.68
N LYS A 352 -24.36 -31.59 18.90
CA LYS A 352 -23.76 -31.74 20.25
C LYS A 352 -22.97 -33.05 20.51
N THR A 353 -21.96 -33.39 19.73
CA THR A 353 -21.05 -34.49 20.04
C THR A 353 -19.61 -33.92 19.98
N ALA A 354 -18.81 -34.09 21.03
CA ALA A 354 -17.52 -33.45 21.22
C ALA A 354 -16.56 -33.58 20.01
N GLY A 355 -16.46 -34.77 19.39
CA GLY A 355 -15.64 -34.98 18.19
C GLY A 355 -16.13 -34.22 16.94
N ARG A 356 -17.44 -33.92 16.85
CA ARG A 356 -18.01 -33.13 15.73
C ARG A 356 -17.83 -31.62 15.93
N LEU A 357 -17.62 -31.15 17.16
CA LEU A 357 -17.36 -29.75 17.44
C LEU A 357 -15.97 -29.38 16.94
N GLU A 358 -14.93 -30.13 17.28
CA GLU A 358 -13.56 -29.93 16.85
C GLU A 358 -13.44 -29.99 15.31
N ASP A 359 -14.11 -30.95 14.64
CA ASP A 359 -14.18 -31.04 13.19
C ASP A 359 -14.85 -29.79 12.56
N THR A 360 -15.87 -29.25 13.22
CA THR A 360 -16.57 -28.05 12.76
C THR A 360 -15.67 -26.82 12.90
N ILE A 361 -14.97 -26.68 14.02
CA ILE A 361 -14.00 -25.61 14.28
C ILE A 361 -12.89 -25.68 13.23
N LEU A 362 -12.32 -26.86 13.00
CA LEU A 362 -11.27 -27.06 12.00
C LEU A 362 -11.75 -26.65 10.60
N LYS A 363 -12.96 -27.06 10.19
CA LYS A 363 -13.51 -26.68 8.88
C LYS A 363 -13.70 -25.17 8.77
N THR A 364 -14.24 -24.53 9.81
CA THR A 364 -14.44 -23.07 9.82
C THR A 364 -13.12 -22.34 9.75
N ASN A 365 -12.10 -22.76 10.52
CA ASN A 365 -10.78 -22.16 10.49
C ASN A 365 -10.11 -22.34 9.11
N LEU A 366 -10.20 -23.52 8.47
CA LEU A 366 -9.65 -23.77 7.15
C LEU A 366 -10.36 -22.96 6.05
N GLU A 367 -11.68 -22.73 6.16
CA GLU A 367 -12.42 -21.85 5.28
C GLU A 367 -12.00 -20.39 5.51
N ALA A 368 -11.89 -19.97 6.78
CA ALA A 368 -11.45 -18.64 7.18
C ALA A 368 -10.06 -18.31 6.62
N VAL A 369 -9.09 -19.26 6.66
CA VAL A 369 -7.74 -19.05 6.07
C VAL A 369 -7.83 -18.59 4.63
N LYS A 370 -8.61 -19.26 3.79
CA LYS A 370 -8.75 -18.92 2.38
C LYS A 370 -9.32 -17.53 2.18
N GLU A 371 -10.38 -17.21 2.95
CA GLU A 371 -11.02 -15.90 2.88
C GLU A 371 -10.12 -14.80 3.45
N ILE A 372 -9.39 -15.05 4.55
CA ILE A 372 -8.43 -14.12 5.13
C ILE A 372 -7.35 -13.74 4.11
N VAL A 373 -6.72 -14.72 3.46
CA VAL A 373 -5.67 -14.43 2.47
C VAL A 373 -6.26 -13.69 1.26
N ARG A 374 -7.47 -14.04 0.81
CA ARG A 374 -8.17 -13.29 -0.22
C ARG A 374 -8.41 -11.84 0.19
N GLN A 375 -8.89 -11.61 1.42
CA GLN A 375 -9.14 -10.26 1.95
C GLN A 375 -7.85 -9.45 2.14
N ILE A 376 -6.76 -10.09 2.57
CA ILE A 376 -5.43 -9.46 2.66
C ILE A 376 -4.99 -8.94 1.29
N ARG A 377 -5.16 -9.72 0.22
CA ARG A 377 -4.83 -9.33 -1.15
C ARG A 377 -5.78 -8.27 -1.70
N LEU A 378 -7.09 -8.48 -1.54
CA LEU A 378 -8.15 -7.58 -2.04
C LEU A 378 -8.05 -6.19 -1.42
N ARG A 379 -7.87 -6.10 -0.10
CA ARG A 379 -7.75 -4.84 0.65
C ARG A 379 -6.33 -4.27 0.66
N ASP A 380 -5.36 -5.03 0.15
CA ASP A 380 -3.92 -4.75 0.23
C ASP A 380 -3.45 -4.43 1.66
N LEU A 381 -3.80 -5.31 2.60
CA LEU A 381 -3.35 -5.20 3.97
C LEU A 381 -1.87 -5.55 4.07
N GLY A 382 -1.09 -4.75 4.79
CA GLY A 382 0.34 -4.96 4.92
C GLY A 382 0.89 -4.52 6.27
N GLY A 383 2.12 -4.92 6.56
CA GLY A 383 2.75 -4.77 7.86
C GLY A 383 2.57 -6.03 8.70
N ILE A 384 2.28 -5.88 9.98
CA ILE A 384 2.02 -6.98 10.91
C ILE A 384 0.52 -7.27 10.90
N ILE A 385 0.15 -8.53 10.62
CA ILE A 385 -1.24 -9.00 10.62
C ILE A 385 -1.33 -10.14 11.62
N VAL A 386 -2.20 -9.99 12.62
CA VAL A 386 -2.45 -10.99 13.65
C VAL A 386 -3.76 -11.70 13.35
N LEU A 387 -3.71 -13.02 13.24
CA LEU A 387 -4.88 -13.88 13.03
C LEU A 387 -5.23 -14.56 14.34
N ASP A 388 -6.49 -14.41 14.77
CA ASP A 388 -7.06 -15.06 15.94
C ASP A 388 -8.06 -16.11 15.47
N PHE A 389 -7.61 -17.37 15.45
CA PHE A 389 -8.44 -18.50 15.05
C PHE A 389 -9.25 -19.03 16.21
N ILE A 390 -10.40 -19.65 15.90
CA ILE A 390 -11.20 -20.35 16.89
C ILE A 390 -10.31 -21.41 17.55
N ASP A 391 -10.33 -21.46 18.90
CA ASP A 391 -9.51 -22.37 19.69
C ASP A 391 -9.68 -23.84 19.27
N MET A 392 -8.54 -24.52 19.12
CA MET A 392 -8.45 -25.94 18.76
C MET A 392 -7.68 -26.68 19.84
N GLU A 393 -8.25 -27.73 20.39
CA GLU A 393 -7.61 -28.56 21.42
C GLU A 393 -6.47 -29.38 20.82
N GLU A 394 -6.67 -29.96 19.63
CA GLU A 394 -5.70 -30.84 19.00
C GLU A 394 -4.56 -30.05 18.33
N LYS A 395 -3.31 -30.33 18.75
CA LYS A 395 -2.09 -29.78 18.11
C LYS A 395 -2.02 -30.06 16.61
N LYS A 396 -2.51 -31.24 16.17
CA LYS A 396 -2.57 -31.62 14.76
C LYS A 396 -3.45 -30.68 13.94
N ASN A 397 -4.57 -30.24 14.47
CA ASN A 397 -5.50 -29.31 13.82
C ASN A 397 -4.89 -27.92 13.72
N ARG A 398 -4.25 -27.42 14.79
CA ARG A 398 -3.50 -26.15 14.76
C ARG A 398 -2.41 -26.16 13.70
N GLN A 399 -1.63 -27.25 13.62
CA GLN A 399 -0.59 -27.38 12.61
C GLN A 399 -1.15 -27.42 11.19
N LYS A 400 -2.30 -28.08 10.97
CA LYS A 400 -2.97 -28.12 9.66
C LYS A 400 -3.45 -26.75 9.22
N VAL A 401 -4.03 -25.95 10.13
CA VAL A 401 -4.45 -24.57 9.85
C VAL A 401 -3.24 -23.72 9.47
N PHE A 402 -2.15 -23.79 10.25
CA PHE A 402 -0.92 -23.06 9.97
C PHE A 402 -0.30 -23.41 8.59
N GLN A 403 -0.20 -24.70 8.26
CA GLN A 403 0.27 -25.15 6.95
C GLN A 403 -0.61 -24.63 5.81
N THR A 404 -1.93 -24.56 6.04
CA THR A 404 -2.87 -24.00 5.05
C THR A 404 -2.63 -22.50 4.88
N VAL A 405 -2.35 -21.74 5.96
CA VAL A 405 -1.97 -20.33 5.87
C VAL A 405 -0.72 -20.16 5.00
N GLU A 406 0.34 -20.94 5.26
CA GLU A 406 1.57 -20.88 4.45
C GLU A 406 1.31 -21.23 2.98
N GLN A 407 0.47 -22.23 2.72
CA GLN A 407 0.11 -22.64 1.35
C GLN A 407 -0.69 -21.55 0.62
N GLU A 408 -1.68 -20.94 1.25
CA GLU A 408 -2.47 -19.86 0.64
C GLU A 408 -1.64 -18.59 0.42
N LEU A 409 -0.74 -18.24 1.35
CA LEU A 409 0.17 -17.09 1.20
C LEU A 409 1.13 -17.22 0.01
N ARG A 410 1.43 -18.43 -0.47
CA ARG A 410 2.23 -18.61 -1.71
C ARG A 410 1.53 -18.09 -2.97
N LYS A 411 0.22 -17.88 -2.92
CA LYS A 411 -0.55 -17.27 -4.02
C LYS A 411 -0.44 -15.74 -4.04
N ASP A 412 0.01 -15.15 -2.91
CA ASP A 412 0.24 -13.71 -2.81
C ASP A 412 1.60 -13.36 -3.43
N ARG A 413 1.60 -12.31 -4.24
CA ARG A 413 2.82 -11.80 -4.88
C ARG A 413 3.66 -10.94 -3.94
N ALA A 414 3.00 -10.28 -2.98
CA ALA A 414 3.72 -9.50 -1.98
C ALA A 414 4.51 -10.42 -1.03
N PRO A 415 5.81 -10.13 -0.80
CA PRO A 415 6.61 -10.91 0.13
C PRO A 415 5.92 -10.99 1.50
N SER A 416 5.55 -12.19 1.90
CA SER A 416 4.87 -12.47 3.15
C SER A 416 5.46 -13.69 3.85
N LYS A 417 5.45 -13.65 5.19
CA LYS A 417 5.93 -14.74 6.05
C LYS A 417 4.95 -14.94 7.20
N ALA A 418 4.53 -16.18 7.41
CA ALA A 418 3.74 -16.57 8.56
C ALA A 418 4.64 -17.11 9.69
N ILE A 419 4.26 -16.82 10.92
CA ILE A 419 4.90 -17.33 12.14
C ILE A 419 3.78 -17.77 13.07
N GLN A 420 3.82 -19.03 13.53
CA GLN A 420 2.92 -19.52 14.55
C GLN A 420 3.40 -19.04 15.91
N VAL A 421 2.52 -18.36 16.65
CA VAL A 421 2.79 -17.89 18.01
C VAL A 421 2.05 -18.79 18.99
N SER A 422 2.78 -19.68 19.62
CA SER A 422 2.40 -20.47 20.81
C SER A 422 1.08 -21.26 20.79
N ASP A 423 0.69 -21.74 21.97
CA ASP A 423 -0.44 -22.64 22.22
C ASP A 423 -1.83 -21.97 22.15
N PHE A 424 -1.88 -20.64 21.98
CA PHE A 424 -3.13 -19.86 21.94
C PHE A 424 -3.80 -19.78 20.55
N GLY A 425 -3.31 -20.52 19.54
CA GLY A 425 -3.91 -20.50 18.20
C GLY A 425 -3.63 -19.25 17.36
N LEU A 426 -2.87 -18.29 17.87
CA LEU A 426 -2.52 -17.06 17.13
C LEU A 426 -1.50 -17.35 16.03
N VAL A 427 -1.71 -16.74 14.85
CA VAL A 427 -0.76 -16.73 13.73
C VAL A 427 -0.44 -15.28 13.38
N ILE A 428 0.84 -14.96 13.28
CA ILE A 428 1.30 -13.64 12.84
C ILE A 428 1.80 -13.75 11.41
N ILE A 429 1.29 -12.87 10.53
CA ILE A 429 1.77 -12.69 9.17
C ILE A 429 2.50 -11.36 9.10
N THR A 430 3.70 -11.36 8.52
CA THR A 430 4.37 -10.14 8.08
C THR A 430 4.26 -10.05 6.57
N ARG A 431 3.67 -8.97 6.04
CA ARG A 431 3.49 -8.74 4.60
C ARG A 431 4.06 -7.38 4.21
N LYS A 432 4.87 -7.35 3.15
CA LYS A 432 5.42 -6.08 2.63
C LYS A 432 4.26 -5.20 2.12
N ARG A 433 4.23 -3.93 2.54
CA ARG A 433 3.29 -2.95 1.99
C ARG A 433 3.78 -2.54 0.61
N VAL A 434 3.00 -2.84 -0.44
CA VAL A 434 3.35 -2.53 -1.84
C VAL A 434 2.61 -1.32 -2.39
N LYS A 435 1.42 -1.02 -1.86
CA LYS A 435 0.59 0.16 -2.18
C LYS A 435 -0.23 0.59 -0.96
N GLN A 436 -1.00 1.66 -1.08
CA GLN A 436 -1.98 2.05 -0.06
C GLN A 436 -3.12 1.04 -0.01
N SER A 437 -3.63 0.75 1.20
CA SER A 437 -4.78 -0.14 1.34
C SER A 437 -6.02 0.47 0.69
N LEU A 438 -6.93 -0.42 0.22
CA LEU A 438 -8.18 -0.03 -0.44
C LEU A 438 -9.00 0.94 0.42
N GLU A 439 -9.04 0.72 1.73
CA GLU A 439 -9.72 1.58 2.69
C GLU A 439 -9.14 3.00 2.67
N ARG A 440 -7.81 3.16 2.74
CA ARG A 440 -7.15 4.48 2.72
C ARG A 440 -7.34 5.25 1.42
N VAL A 441 -7.54 4.54 0.30
CA VAL A 441 -7.78 5.17 -1.01
C VAL A 441 -9.22 5.63 -1.16
N LEU A 442 -10.17 4.90 -0.56
CA LEU A 442 -11.61 5.09 -0.81
C LEU A 442 -12.37 5.75 0.33
N THR A 443 -11.78 5.88 1.53
CA THR A 443 -12.48 6.43 2.71
C THR A 443 -11.68 7.51 3.41
N ASP A 444 -12.40 8.40 4.07
CA ASP A 444 -11.87 9.39 5.00
C ASP A 444 -12.30 9.06 6.44
N PRO A 445 -11.56 9.53 7.48
CA PRO A 445 -11.99 9.40 8.86
C PRO A 445 -13.39 10.01 9.06
N CYS A 446 -14.24 9.29 9.80
CA CYS A 446 -15.59 9.80 10.09
C CYS A 446 -15.52 11.15 10.83
N PRO A 447 -16.10 12.24 10.28
CA PRO A 447 -16.01 13.57 10.90
C PRO A 447 -16.77 13.63 12.23
N TYR A 448 -17.75 12.74 12.46
CA TYR A 448 -18.54 12.71 13.69
C TYR A 448 -17.77 12.14 14.89
N CYS A 449 -17.03 11.04 14.73
CA CYS A 449 -16.23 10.44 15.80
C CYS A 449 -14.72 10.64 15.62
N ALA A 450 -14.30 11.50 14.69
CA ALA A 450 -12.89 11.73 14.32
C ALA A 450 -12.09 10.41 14.09
N GLY A 451 -12.78 9.35 13.63
CA GLY A 451 -12.19 8.04 13.36
C GLY A 451 -12.10 7.09 14.55
N SER A 452 -12.57 7.50 15.75
CA SER A 452 -12.52 6.66 16.96
C SER A 452 -13.52 5.48 16.95
N SER A 453 -14.52 5.52 16.08
CA SER A 453 -15.66 4.59 16.00
C SER A 453 -16.58 4.60 17.23
N VAL A 454 -16.28 5.39 18.25
CA VAL A 454 -17.06 5.54 19.47
C VAL A 454 -17.22 7.00 19.84
N ILE A 455 -18.30 7.32 20.55
CA ILE A 455 -18.57 8.60 21.18
C ILE A 455 -18.97 8.38 22.65
N LYS A 456 -18.87 9.42 23.47
CA LYS A 456 -19.30 9.33 24.86
C LYS A 456 -20.79 9.00 24.95
N SER A 457 -21.19 8.21 25.94
CA SER A 457 -22.61 7.90 26.18
C SER A 457 -23.35 9.14 26.65
N SER A 458 -24.69 9.17 26.40
CA SER A 458 -25.55 10.26 26.88
C SER A 458 -25.43 10.47 28.39
N SER A 459 -25.35 9.37 29.17
CA SER A 459 -25.18 9.44 30.63
C SER A 459 -23.86 10.12 31.00
N THR A 460 -22.75 9.79 30.30
CA THR A 460 -21.44 10.43 30.54
C THR A 460 -21.52 11.94 30.32
N ILE A 461 -22.15 12.37 29.22
CA ILE A 461 -22.31 13.81 28.94
C ILE A 461 -23.20 14.48 29.99
N CYS A 462 -24.28 13.84 30.44
CA CYS A 462 -25.10 14.38 31.53
C CYS A 462 -24.28 14.61 32.81
N TYR A 463 -23.37 13.70 33.18
CA TYR A 463 -22.48 13.89 34.33
C TYR A 463 -21.42 14.97 34.10
N GLU A 464 -20.89 15.09 32.89
CA GLU A 464 -19.96 16.19 32.55
C GLU A 464 -20.66 17.55 32.64
N ILE A 465 -21.89 17.67 32.16
CA ILE A 465 -22.72 18.88 32.32
C ILE A 465 -22.89 19.20 33.80
N LEU A 466 -23.25 18.23 34.64
CA LEU A 466 -23.37 18.42 36.09
C LEU A 466 -22.09 18.93 36.73
N ALA A 467 -20.95 18.33 36.33
CA ALA A 467 -19.64 18.73 36.84
C ALA A 467 -19.28 20.17 36.43
N GLU A 468 -19.57 20.53 35.17
CA GLU A 468 -19.26 21.87 34.64
C GLU A 468 -20.17 22.93 35.28
N VAL A 469 -21.47 22.65 35.42
CA VAL A 469 -22.42 23.54 36.11
C VAL A 469 -21.97 23.78 37.57
N LYS A 470 -21.49 22.76 38.29
CA LYS A 470 -20.94 22.91 39.65
C LYS A 470 -19.74 23.84 39.71
N LYS A 471 -18.88 23.82 38.71
CA LYS A 471 -17.71 24.73 38.65
C LYS A 471 -18.11 26.18 38.46
N ILE A 472 -19.06 26.45 37.55
CA ILE A 472 -19.46 27.80 37.21
C ILE A 472 -20.54 28.38 38.16
N SER A 473 -21.13 27.52 39.02
CA SER A 473 -22.26 27.94 39.88
C SER A 473 -21.93 29.10 40.80
N ALA A 474 -20.66 29.25 41.22
CA ALA A 474 -20.19 30.35 42.06
C ALA A 474 -20.09 31.69 41.32
N ASP A 475 -19.90 31.66 40.01
CA ASP A 475 -19.71 32.88 39.18
C ASP A 475 -21.02 33.39 38.55
N LEU A 476 -22.10 32.66 38.70
CA LEU A 476 -23.41 32.99 38.11
C LEU A 476 -24.24 33.89 39.04
N ASP A 477 -23.93 35.15 39.14
CA ASP A 477 -24.61 36.17 39.98
C ASP A 477 -26.08 36.33 39.59
N GLY A 478 -26.96 35.48 40.07
CA GLY A 478 -28.38 35.73 40.01
C GLY A 478 -29.08 35.35 38.69
N GLN A 479 -28.39 34.85 37.69
CA GLN A 479 -28.92 34.61 36.34
C GLN A 479 -29.51 33.19 36.17
N SER A 480 -30.55 33.03 35.36
CA SER A 480 -31.09 31.74 34.93
C SER A 480 -30.15 31.12 33.89
N LEU A 481 -30.08 29.78 33.84
CA LEU A 481 -29.20 29.06 32.89
C LEU A 481 -30.01 28.43 31.76
N VAL A 482 -29.55 28.63 30.52
CA VAL A 482 -30.02 27.89 29.35
C VAL A 482 -28.93 26.92 28.95
N LEU A 483 -29.26 25.63 29.02
CA LEU A 483 -28.42 24.54 28.56
C LEU A 483 -28.85 24.11 27.15
N ARG A 484 -27.98 24.38 26.16
CA ARG A 484 -28.17 23.86 24.78
C ARG A 484 -27.43 22.58 24.63
N VAL A 485 -28.07 21.52 24.16
CA VAL A 485 -27.52 20.17 24.01
C VAL A 485 -28.08 19.48 22.79
N ASN A 486 -27.42 18.44 22.34
CA ASN A 486 -27.96 17.54 21.34
C ASN A 486 -29.32 16.97 21.79
N PRO A 487 -30.27 16.72 20.88
CA PRO A 487 -31.63 16.21 21.22
C PRO A 487 -31.60 14.91 22.03
N ASP A 488 -30.63 14.02 21.81
CA ASP A 488 -30.53 12.75 22.56
C ASP A 488 -30.12 13.00 24.02
N ILE A 489 -29.20 13.93 24.26
CA ILE A 489 -28.83 14.37 25.61
C ILE A 489 -30.02 15.04 26.31
N ALA A 490 -30.76 15.88 25.59
CA ALA A 490 -31.98 16.52 26.14
C ALA A 490 -33.04 15.47 26.54
N ARG A 491 -33.17 14.39 25.76
CA ARG A 491 -34.04 13.25 26.09
C ARG A 491 -33.53 12.50 27.30
N ALA A 492 -32.22 12.15 27.32
CA ALA A 492 -31.60 11.44 28.43
C ALA A 492 -31.81 12.21 29.76
N LEU A 493 -31.59 13.52 29.81
CA LEU A 493 -31.82 14.35 31.01
C LEU A 493 -33.30 14.34 31.47
N ARG A 494 -34.29 14.20 30.56
CA ARG A 494 -35.70 14.13 30.91
C ARG A 494 -36.16 12.77 31.37
N ASP A 495 -35.64 11.70 30.75
CA ASP A 495 -36.21 10.36 30.88
C ASP A 495 -35.31 9.43 31.73
N GLU A 496 -34.06 9.23 31.33
CA GLU A 496 -33.15 8.26 31.93
C GLU A 496 -32.39 8.84 33.12
N GLU A 497 -31.89 10.08 33.00
CA GLU A 497 -31.03 10.76 33.97
C GLU A 497 -31.77 11.89 34.73
N ARG A 498 -33.03 11.66 35.07
CA ARG A 498 -33.84 12.62 35.84
C ARG A 498 -33.24 13.00 37.19
N ALA A 499 -32.46 12.13 37.80
CA ALA A 499 -31.77 12.39 39.06
C ALA A 499 -30.69 13.48 38.82
N VAL A 500 -29.88 13.33 37.77
CA VAL A 500 -28.84 14.29 37.38
C VAL A 500 -29.49 15.67 37.09
N PHE A 501 -30.62 15.68 36.39
CA PHE A 501 -31.31 16.92 36.11
C PHE A 501 -31.87 17.63 37.39
N ARG A 502 -32.31 16.86 38.40
CA ARG A 502 -32.65 17.41 39.72
C ARG A 502 -31.44 17.98 40.44
N ASP A 503 -30.33 17.25 40.42
CA ASP A 503 -29.08 17.69 41.03
C ASP A 503 -28.53 18.95 40.36
N LEU A 504 -28.69 19.08 39.04
CA LEU A 504 -28.38 20.31 38.29
C LEU A 504 -29.15 21.52 38.82
N LYS A 505 -30.50 21.37 38.98
CA LYS A 505 -31.35 22.41 39.54
C LYS A 505 -31.01 22.77 40.98
N GLN A 506 -30.70 21.74 41.80
CA GLN A 506 -30.33 21.92 43.18
C GLN A 506 -28.95 22.61 43.34
N SER A 507 -28.00 22.24 42.51
CA SER A 507 -26.62 22.82 42.52
C SER A 507 -26.63 24.30 42.16
N LEU A 508 -27.54 24.73 41.29
CA LEU A 508 -27.67 26.15 40.89
C LEU A 508 -28.61 26.94 41.82
N GLY A 509 -29.52 26.24 42.55
CA GLY A 509 -30.58 26.90 43.32
C GLY A 509 -31.57 27.69 42.46
N ARG A 510 -31.67 27.41 41.14
CA ARG A 510 -32.38 28.18 40.12
C ARG A 510 -32.91 27.31 38.99
N GLU A 511 -33.72 27.93 38.10
CA GLU A 511 -34.24 27.23 36.95
C GLU A 511 -33.19 27.06 35.84
N ILE A 512 -33.13 25.84 35.31
CA ILE A 512 -32.36 25.46 34.12
C ILE A 512 -33.36 25.12 33.01
N SER A 513 -33.24 25.81 31.89
CA SER A 513 -34.00 25.52 30.69
C SER A 513 -33.11 24.68 29.73
N VAL A 514 -33.55 23.46 29.40
CA VAL A 514 -32.85 22.59 28.44
C VAL A 514 -33.43 22.82 27.05
N LYS A 515 -32.60 23.31 26.12
CA LYS A 515 -32.97 23.54 24.71
C LYS A 515 -32.25 22.52 23.83
N PRO A 516 -32.99 21.61 23.16
CA PRO A 516 -32.38 20.70 22.20
C PRO A 516 -31.92 21.48 20.96
N ASP A 517 -30.70 21.19 20.48
CA ASP A 517 -30.11 21.77 19.27
C ASP A 517 -29.50 20.70 18.40
N VAL A 518 -30.05 20.52 17.19
CA VAL A 518 -29.58 19.48 16.23
C VAL A 518 -28.23 19.81 15.58
N GLN A 519 -27.76 21.04 15.71
CA GLN A 519 -26.48 21.48 15.17
C GLN A 519 -25.31 21.11 16.10
N LEU A 520 -25.58 20.86 17.38
CA LEU A 520 -24.56 20.45 18.34
C LEU A 520 -24.20 18.99 18.15
N HIS A 521 -22.88 18.70 18.16
CA HIS A 521 -22.39 17.33 18.25
C HIS A 521 -22.90 16.67 19.54
N HIS A 522 -23.04 15.34 19.54
CA HIS A 522 -23.54 14.59 20.71
C HIS A 522 -22.76 14.91 22.00
N GLU A 523 -21.47 15.16 21.90
CA GLU A 523 -20.58 15.46 23.02
C GLU A 523 -20.47 16.96 23.35
N GLN A 524 -21.12 17.83 22.58
CA GLN A 524 -21.07 19.28 22.78
C GLN A 524 -22.29 19.79 23.55
N PHE A 525 -22.04 20.73 24.43
CA PHE A 525 -23.09 21.48 25.12
C PHE A 525 -22.65 22.92 25.35
N ASP A 526 -23.62 23.83 25.35
CA ASP A 526 -23.41 25.22 25.65
C ASP A 526 -24.20 25.61 26.91
N LEU A 527 -23.55 26.34 27.83
CA LEU A 527 -24.14 26.90 29.03
C LEU A 527 -24.22 28.42 28.87
N MET A 528 -25.43 28.96 28.82
CA MET A 528 -25.65 30.38 28.62
C MET A 528 -26.41 30.96 29.83
N ALA A 529 -25.81 31.95 30.47
CA ALA A 529 -26.50 32.74 31.49
C ALA A 529 -27.49 33.69 30.82
N VAL A 530 -28.71 33.73 31.34
CA VAL A 530 -29.77 34.61 30.85
C VAL A 530 -30.19 35.50 32.01
N GLY A 531 -29.97 36.79 31.82
CA GLY A 531 -30.34 37.83 32.80
C GLY A 531 -31.81 38.16 32.80
#